data_eb2943e310bb5c6676a93b98aa9ae269
#
_entry.id   eb2943e310bb5c6676a93b98aa9ae269
#
_cell.length_a   1.000
_cell.length_b   1.000
_cell.length_c   1.000
_cell.angle_alpha   90.00
_cell.angle_beta   90.00
_cell.angle_gamma   90.00
#
_symmetry.space_group_name_H-M   'P 1'
#
loop_
_entity.id
_entity.type
_entity.pdbx_description
1 polymer ?
#
loop_
_entity_poly.entity_id
_entity_poly.type
_entity_poly.pdbx_seq_one_letter_code
_entity_poly.pdbx_strand_id
1 'polypeptide(L)' 'MENANTTMERVTTKQAAKELNMDVEALQYLMQKDRLPIGYALKKEGCTRHAYYIYRGLLDTYKKQIQSGR' A
#
# COMPACT_ATOMS: atom_id res chain seq x y z
N MET A 1 8.44 8.71 19.31
CA MET A 1 8.81 7.47 19.35
C MET A 1 7.84 6.51 18.87
N GLU A 2 6.71 6.37 19.48
CA GLU A 2 5.72 5.46 18.98
C GLU A 2 5.29 5.82 17.60
N ASN A 3 5.27 7.11 17.30
CA ASN A 3 4.83 7.56 15.99
C ASN A 3 5.72 7.03 14.89
N ALA A 4 7.02 7.04 15.14
CA ALA A 4 7.94 6.55 14.13
C ALA A 4 7.69 5.08 13.85
N ASN A 5 7.46 4.30 14.90
CA ASN A 5 7.19 2.88 14.70
C ASN A 5 5.90 2.67 13.93
N THR A 6 4.89 3.48 14.23
CA THR A 6 3.61 3.36 13.57
C THR A 6 3.75 3.63 12.07
N THR A 7 4.49 4.67 11.70
CA THR A 7 4.62 5.03 10.30
C THR A 7 5.45 4.00 9.52
N MET A 8 6.33 3.29 10.19
CA MET A 8 7.14 2.27 9.54
C MET A 8 6.48 0.91 9.57
N GLU A 9 5.35 0.80 10.23
CA GLU A 9 4.63 -0.47 10.29
C GLU A 9 4.13 -0.87 8.92
N ARG A 10 4.31 -2.13 8.59
CA ARG A 10 3.88 -2.64 7.31
C ARG A 10 2.46 -3.17 7.40
N VAL A 11 1.74 -3.02 6.30
CA VAL A 11 0.35 -3.46 6.20
C VAL A 11 0.29 -4.51 5.09
N THR A 12 -0.50 -5.55 5.31
CA THR A 12 -0.66 -6.57 4.27
C THR A 12 -1.52 -6.02 3.13
N THR A 13 -1.36 -6.62 1.96
CA THR A 13 -2.17 -6.22 0.81
C THR A 13 -3.65 -6.44 1.10
N LYS A 14 -3.97 -7.51 1.81
CA LYS A 14 -5.35 -7.80 2.14
C LYS A 14 -5.93 -6.72 3.03
N GLN A 15 -5.18 -6.32 4.05
CA GLN A 15 -5.65 -5.29 4.96
C GLN A 15 -5.77 -3.94 4.26
N ALA A 16 -4.78 -3.60 3.45
CA ALA A 16 -4.80 -2.33 2.72
C ALA A 16 -5.99 -2.27 1.77
N ALA A 17 -6.24 -3.35 1.06
CA ALA A 17 -7.37 -3.39 0.14
C ALA A 17 -8.69 -3.20 0.88
N LYS A 18 -8.79 -3.81 2.04
CA LYS A 18 -9.99 -3.67 2.84
C LYS A 18 -10.19 -2.22 3.28
N GLU A 19 -9.10 -1.58 3.73
CA GLU A 19 -9.19 -0.20 4.18
C GLU A 19 -9.51 0.76 3.04
N LEU A 20 -9.05 0.43 1.85
CA LEU A 20 -9.32 1.26 0.68
C LEU A 20 -10.58 0.86 -0.06
N ASN A 21 -11.25 -0.16 0.43
CA ASN A 21 -12.50 -0.64 -0.13
C ASN A 21 -12.34 -1.07 -1.58
N MET A 22 -11.32 -1.86 -1.84
CA MET A 22 -11.06 -2.38 -3.17
C MET A 22 -10.58 -3.82 -3.09
N ASP A 23 -10.55 -4.48 -4.23
CA ASP A 23 -10.07 -5.86 -4.29
C ASP A 23 -8.56 -5.91 -4.16
N VAL A 24 -8.06 -7.02 -3.60
CA VAL A 24 -6.63 -7.22 -3.51
C VAL A 24 -6.00 -7.19 -4.90
N GLU A 25 -6.65 -7.81 -5.87
CA GLU A 25 -6.12 -7.82 -7.23
C GLU A 25 -6.00 -6.42 -7.80
N ALA A 26 -7.00 -5.59 -7.54
CA ALA A 26 -6.96 -4.21 -8.02
C ALA A 26 -5.83 -3.45 -7.34
N LEU A 27 -5.68 -3.65 -6.05
CA LEU A 27 -4.62 -2.98 -5.31
C LEU A 27 -3.24 -3.39 -5.85
N GLN A 28 -3.05 -4.68 -6.06
CA GLN A 28 -1.78 -5.18 -6.57
C GLN A 28 -1.49 -4.64 -7.95
N TYR A 29 -2.50 -4.60 -8.80
CA TYR A 29 -2.34 -4.07 -10.14
C TYR A 29 -1.90 -2.61 -10.10
N LEU A 30 -2.56 -1.81 -9.29
CA LEU A 30 -2.24 -0.41 -9.19
C LEU A 30 -0.84 -0.18 -8.63
N MET A 31 -0.43 -1.01 -7.69
CA MET A 31 0.92 -0.89 -7.14
C MET A 31 1.96 -1.27 -8.18
N GLN A 32 1.67 -2.27 -9.00
CA GLN A 32 2.59 -2.66 -10.07
C GLN A 32 2.76 -1.55 -11.10
N LYS A 33 1.72 -0.77 -11.30
CA LYS A 33 1.77 0.35 -12.22
C LYS A 33 2.24 1.64 -11.57
N ASP A 34 2.63 1.55 -10.31
CA ASP A 34 3.13 2.70 -9.57
C ASP A 34 2.09 3.81 -9.51
N ARG A 35 0.84 3.43 -9.36
CA ARG A 35 -0.25 4.39 -9.32
C ARG A 35 -0.86 4.52 -7.94
N LEU A 36 -0.35 3.80 -6.97
CA LEU A 36 -0.90 3.79 -5.64
C LEU A 36 0.21 4.15 -4.66
N PRO A 37 0.27 5.39 -4.18
CA PRO A 37 1.40 5.85 -3.38
C PRO A 37 1.31 5.40 -1.92
N ILE A 38 1.17 4.10 -1.69
CA ILE A 38 1.11 3.55 -0.35
C ILE A 38 2.28 2.63 -0.07
N GLY A 39 3.18 2.46 -1.03
CA GLY A 39 4.33 1.59 -0.84
C GLY A 39 4.93 1.21 -2.17
N TYR A 40 5.53 0.03 -2.20
CA TYR A 40 6.22 -0.45 -3.38
C TYR A 40 5.76 -1.83 -3.79
N ALA A 41 5.84 -2.12 -5.06
CA ALA A 41 5.73 -3.47 -5.59
C ALA A 41 7.06 -3.81 -6.23
N LEU A 42 7.69 -4.88 -5.76
CA LEU A 42 8.99 -5.31 -6.27
C LEU A 42 8.88 -6.71 -6.84
N LYS A 43 9.56 -6.93 -7.93
CA LYS A 43 9.66 -8.25 -8.51
C LYS A 43 11.12 -8.64 -8.54
N LYS A 44 11.48 -9.64 -7.75
CA LYS A 44 12.84 -10.08 -7.70
C LYS A 44 13.19 -10.83 -8.97
N GLU A 45 14.44 -10.72 -9.34
CA GLU A 45 14.94 -11.41 -10.50
C GLU A 45 14.78 -12.92 -10.31
N GLY A 46 14.25 -13.58 -11.31
CA GLY A 46 14.03 -15.00 -11.23
C GLY A 46 12.73 -15.41 -10.58
N CYS A 47 11.96 -14.46 -10.11
CA CYS A 47 10.66 -14.74 -9.50
C CYS A 47 9.55 -14.25 -10.38
N THR A 48 8.43 -14.95 -10.32
CA THR A 48 7.25 -14.52 -11.07
C THR A 48 6.29 -13.73 -10.22
N ARG A 49 6.54 -13.65 -8.93
CA ARG A 49 5.66 -12.96 -8.02
C ARG A 49 6.24 -11.63 -7.61
N HIS A 50 5.35 -10.69 -7.34
CA HIS A 50 5.72 -9.40 -6.78
C HIS A 50 5.65 -9.46 -5.27
N ALA A 51 6.55 -8.74 -4.63
CA ALA A 51 6.46 -8.50 -3.20
C ALA A 51 5.90 -7.11 -3.01
N TYR A 52 4.98 -6.97 -2.08
CA TYR A 52 4.30 -5.70 -1.85
C TYR A 52 4.65 -5.17 -0.47
N TYR A 53 5.18 -3.97 -0.43
CA TYR A 53 5.59 -3.33 0.81
C TYR A 53 4.72 -2.11 1.01
N ILE A 54 3.74 -2.23 1.89
CA ILE A 54 2.80 -1.16 2.17
C ILE A 54 3.06 -0.67 3.58
N TYR A 55 3.21 0.62 3.72
CA TYR A 55 3.52 1.21 5.01
C TYR A 55 2.34 1.98 5.56
N ARG A 56 2.09 1.81 6.86
CA ARG A 56 0.93 2.41 7.51
C ARG A 56 0.89 3.93 7.31
N GLY A 57 2.03 4.58 7.44
CA GLY A 57 2.08 6.03 7.29
C GLY A 57 1.65 6.48 5.92
N LEU A 58 2.14 5.80 4.88
CA LEU A 58 1.77 6.16 3.51
C LEU A 58 0.31 5.86 3.24
N LEU A 59 -0.16 4.73 3.74
CA LEU A 59 -1.54 4.34 3.54
C LEU A 59 -2.48 5.36 4.19
N ASP A 60 -2.18 5.75 5.41
CA ASP A 60 -3.02 6.70 6.11
C ASP A 60 -3.02 8.06 5.41
N THR A 61 -1.88 8.48 4.91
CA THR A 61 -1.80 9.74 4.18
C THR A 61 -2.65 9.68 2.92
N TYR A 62 -2.57 8.57 2.20
CA TYR A 62 -3.35 8.40 0.99
C TYR A 62 -4.84 8.43 1.29
N LYS A 63 -5.24 7.78 2.38
CA LYS A 63 -6.64 7.76 2.76
C LYS A 63 -7.15 9.17 3.07
N LYS A 64 -6.32 9.97 3.73
CA LYS A 64 -6.70 11.34 4.02
C LYS A 64 -6.87 12.15 2.74
N GLN A 65 -5.99 11.95 1.79
CA GLN A 65 -6.08 12.66 0.53
C GLN A 65 -7.37 12.34 -0.21
N ILE A 66 -7.74 11.07 -0.19
CA ILE A 66 -8.98 10.67 -0.85
C ILE A 66 -10.17 11.29 -0.15
N GLN A 67 -10.19 11.24 1.18
CA GLN A 67 -11.34 11.68 1.94
C GLN A 67 -11.55 13.18 1.85
N SER A 68 -10.47 13.94 1.83
CA SER A 68 -10.60 15.38 1.81
C SER A 68 -10.38 15.97 0.43
N GLY A 69 -10.15 15.17 -0.54
CA GLY A 69 -9.86 15.63 -1.88
C GLY A 69 -11.08 15.92 -2.70
N ARG A 70 -12.12 16.29 -2.12
CA ARG A 70 -13.30 16.47 -2.86
C ARG A 70 -13.64 17.80 -2.99
#